data_d57ed0edf0e4a817c20adf6a076d37a6
#
_entry.id   d57ed0edf0e4a817c20adf6a076d37a6
#
_cell.length_a   1.000
_cell.length_b   1.000
_cell.length_c   1.000
_cell.angle_alpha   90.00
_cell.angle_beta   90.00
_cell.angle_gamma   90.00
#
_symmetry.space_group_name_H-M   'P 1'
#
loop_
_entity.id
_entity.type
_entity.pdbx_description
1 polymer ?
#
loop_
_entity_poly.entity_id
_entity_poly.type
_entity_poly.pdbx_seq_one_letter_code
_entity_poly.pdbx_strand_id
1 'polypeptide(L)'
;MTANEFRELVRTVSNWGRWNDGGRRGALNHLTQARTAAALRLACTGETVSLSQPLRTEAGLDMPEPADHYMTMLTDVDVGSGSVRFAKDYVGADYHNEGHSHIDAFSHVAFDGLFYDGKPEGSVTAKGADAGDIEVLRNGLVGRAVLLDVPRARGVRWVEPGEHIFREDLEAAERAQGVRAGPGDILLIRTGHARRLSELEPWDTREAKAGLHPTTALFLAEREIAVLGSDTNNDTAPSTTEGVAFPIHVLAIYAMGIHLLDYLQFEDVVPRCEAAGRWEFLFFAAPLRIIRGTGSPLNPIAIF
;
A
#
# COMPACT_ATOMS: atom_id res chain seq x y z
N MET A 1 11.45 16.88 -11.93
CA MET A 1 11.00 17.89 -10.94
C MET A 1 12.20 18.33 -10.14
N THR A 2 12.44 19.64 -10.00
CA THR A 2 13.53 20.17 -9.18
C THR A 2 13.22 20.02 -7.68
N ALA A 3 14.25 20.07 -6.83
CA ALA A 3 14.09 20.01 -5.38
C ALA A 3 13.18 21.13 -4.83
N ASN A 4 13.23 22.33 -5.43
CA ASN A 4 12.39 23.45 -5.00
C ASN A 4 10.90 23.24 -5.37
N GLU A 5 10.64 22.78 -6.61
CA GLU A 5 9.28 22.45 -7.05
C GLU A 5 8.68 21.34 -6.18
N PHE A 6 9.48 20.34 -5.81
CA PHE A 6 9.04 19.27 -4.94
C PHE A 6 8.67 19.78 -3.53
N ARG A 7 9.51 20.63 -2.92
CA ARG A 7 9.21 21.23 -1.61
C ARG A 7 7.95 22.10 -1.65
N GLU A 8 7.70 22.80 -2.75
CA GLU A 8 6.47 23.58 -2.92
C GLU A 8 5.25 22.66 -3.04
N LEU A 9 5.37 21.56 -3.77
CA LEU A 9 4.31 20.56 -3.86
C LEU A 9 4.00 19.93 -2.48
N VAL A 10 5.04 19.58 -1.70
CA VAL A 10 4.89 19.08 -0.31
C VAL A 10 4.07 20.07 0.52
N ARG A 11 4.39 21.38 0.47
CA ARG A 11 3.62 22.41 1.21
C ARG A 11 2.18 22.51 0.71
N THR A 12 1.98 22.45 -0.60
CA THR A 12 0.67 22.61 -1.24
C THR A 12 -0.30 21.50 -0.83
N VAL A 13 0.17 20.25 -0.73
CA VAL A 13 -0.68 19.10 -0.39
C VAL A 13 -0.70 18.78 1.10
N SER A 14 0.14 19.44 1.90
CA SER A 14 0.21 19.18 3.35
C SER A 14 -1.13 19.46 4.03
N ASN A 15 -1.56 18.51 4.86
CA ASN A 15 -2.75 18.63 5.68
C ASN A 15 -2.46 18.67 7.19
N TRP A 16 -1.21 18.99 7.54
CA TRP A 16 -0.78 19.10 8.93
C TRP A 16 -1.66 20.05 9.74
N GLY A 17 -1.99 19.65 10.96
CA GLY A 17 -2.87 20.42 11.82
C GLY A 17 -4.34 20.50 11.39
N ARG A 18 -4.74 19.79 10.31
CA ARG A 18 -6.12 19.81 9.81
C ARG A 18 -7.11 19.19 10.80
N TRP A 19 -6.68 18.21 11.60
CA TRP A 19 -7.54 17.51 12.55
C TRP A 19 -7.07 17.70 13.99
N ASN A 20 -8.03 17.79 14.92
CA ASN A 20 -7.77 17.94 16.35
C ASN A 20 -7.43 16.60 17.05
N ASP A 21 -6.68 15.73 16.40
CA ASP A 21 -6.26 14.43 16.93
C ASP A 21 -4.73 14.32 17.13
N GLY A 22 -4.01 15.43 16.98
CA GLY A 22 -2.55 15.52 17.09
C GLY A 22 -1.82 14.81 15.96
N GLY A 23 -2.43 14.75 14.76
CA GLY A 23 -1.87 14.09 13.59
C GLY A 23 -1.90 12.56 13.67
N ARG A 24 -2.68 12.00 14.58
CA ARG A 24 -2.64 10.57 14.86
C ARG A 24 -3.24 9.73 13.74
N ARG A 25 -4.34 10.19 13.12
CA ARG A 25 -5.06 9.44 12.08
C ARG A 25 -4.77 9.93 10.66
N GLY A 26 -4.25 11.14 10.49
CA GLY A 26 -4.01 11.71 9.16
C GLY A 26 -5.24 11.61 8.26
N ALA A 27 -5.04 11.20 7.01
CA ALA A 27 -6.10 11.04 6.03
C ALA A 27 -7.16 9.99 6.40
N LEU A 28 -6.89 9.07 7.34
CA LEU A 28 -7.91 8.15 7.87
C LEU A 28 -9.10 8.88 8.53
N ASN A 29 -8.99 10.17 8.83
CA ASN A 29 -10.11 10.99 9.30
C ASN A 29 -11.19 11.17 8.22
N HIS A 30 -10.84 11.01 6.94
CA HIS A 30 -11.83 10.97 5.85
C HIS A 30 -12.63 9.67 5.83
N LEU A 31 -12.08 8.55 6.33
CA LEU A 31 -12.76 7.27 6.45
C LEU A 31 -13.64 7.25 7.71
N THR A 32 -14.81 7.87 7.61
CA THR A 32 -15.78 7.97 8.70
C THR A 32 -16.58 6.69 8.88
N GLN A 33 -17.18 6.50 10.07
CA GLN A 33 -18.09 5.36 10.33
C GLN A 33 -19.24 5.29 9.31
N ALA A 34 -19.78 6.43 8.89
CA ALA A 34 -20.84 6.48 7.88
C ALA A 34 -20.36 5.96 6.52
N ARG A 35 -19.13 6.30 6.11
CA ARG A 35 -18.51 5.77 4.88
C ARG A 35 -18.22 4.29 4.98
N THR A 36 -17.69 3.82 6.10
CA THR A 36 -17.50 2.38 6.35
C THR A 36 -18.83 1.63 6.28
N ALA A 37 -19.89 2.14 6.93
CA ALA A 37 -21.22 1.55 6.87
C ALA A 37 -21.81 1.55 5.44
N ALA A 38 -21.50 2.57 4.65
CA ALA A 38 -21.87 2.59 3.23
C ALA A 38 -21.12 1.54 2.42
N ALA A 39 -19.82 1.37 2.68
CA ALA A 39 -18.98 0.40 1.99
C ALA A 39 -19.42 -1.06 2.25
N LEU A 40 -19.98 -1.38 3.41
CA LEU A 40 -20.51 -2.72 3.72
C LEU A 40 -21.61 -3.17 2.72
N ARG A 41 -22.31 -2.23 2.09
CA ARG A 41 -23.32 -2.54 1.06
C ARG A 41 -22.74 -2.98 -0.28
N LEU A 42 -21.42 -2.86 -0.46
CA LEU A 42 -20.72 -3.35 -1.65
C LEU A 42 -20.48 -4.87 -1.61
N ALA A 43 -20.55 -5.48 -0.45
CA ALA A 43 -20.47 -6.93 -0.28
C ALA A 43 -21.83 -7.58 -0.63
N CYS A 44 -22.08 -7.78 -1.93
CA CYS A 44 -23.36 -8.25 -2.44
C CYS A 44 -23.43 -9.76 -2.65
N THR A 45 -22.29 -10.39 -3.00
CA THR A 45 -22.22 -11.83 -3.32
C THR A 45 -21.54 -12.64 -2.23
N GLY A 46 -20.72 -12.00 -1.39
CA GLY A 46 -19.87 -12.66 -0.40
C GLY A 46 -18.61 -13.30 -1.00
N GLU A 47 -18.34 -13.11 -2.29
CA GLU A 47 -17.10 -13.57 -2.91
C GLU A 47 -15.92 -12.76 -2.39
N THR A 48 -14.83 -13.44 -2.04
CA THR A 48 -13.61 -12.83 -1.48
C THR A 48 -12.40 -13.09 -2.38
N VAL A 49 -11.54 -12.08 -2.53
CA VAL A 49 -10.30 -12.17 -3.29
C VAL A 49 -9.16 -11.58 -2.45
N SER A 50 -8.07 -12.33 -2.29
CA SER A 50 -6.84 -11.83 -1.68
C SER A 50 -6.17 -10.80 -2.59
N LEU A 51 -5.69 -9.71 -2.00
CA LEU A 51 -4.93 -8.67 -2.69
C LEU A 51 -3.45 -8.69 -2.30
N SER A 52 -2.98 -9.78 -1.68
CA SER A 52 -1.58 -9.93 -1.25
C SER A 52 -0.80 -10.83 -2.19
N GLN A 53 0.47 -10.50 -2.37
CA GLN A 53 1.45 -11.47 -2.86
C GLN A 53 1.62 -12.60 -1.83
N PRO A 54 1.86 -13.86 -2.26
CA PRO A 54 2.34 -14.89 -1.35
C PRO A 54 3.65 -14.45 -0.70
N LEU A 55 3.83 -14.79 0.58
CA LEU A 55 5.10 -14.53 1.27
C LEU A 55 6.19 -15.41 0.65
N ARG A 56 7.16 -14.81 -0.02
CA ARG A 56 8.23 -15.50 -0.71
C ARG A 56 9.39 -15.78 0.23
N THR A 57 9.90 -17.01 0.16
CA THR A 57 11.01 -17.50 0.99
C THR A 57 12.28 -17.79 0.19
N GLU A 58 12.25 -17.52 -1.12
CA GLU A 58 13.39 -17.69 -2.02
C GLU A 58 13.77 -16.34 -2.63
N ALA A 59 15.06 -16.06 -2.62
CA ALA A 59 15.60 -14.85 -3.22
C ALA A 59 15.52 -14.86 -4.74
N GLY A 60 15.31 -13.70 -5.33
CA GLY A 60 15.32 -13.45 -6.77
C GLY A 60 15.72 -12.01 -7.04
N LEU A 61 15.87 -11.66 -8.33
CA LEU A 61 16.17 -10.27 -8.72
C LEU A 61 15.06 -9.31 -8.28
N ASP A 62 13.82 -9.77 -8.33
CA ASP A 62 12.62 -9.04 -7.93
C ASP A 62 12.27 -9.21 -6.45
N MET A 63 13.05 -10.01 -5.70
CA MET A 63 12.89 -10.28 -4.27
C MET A 63 14.25 -10.58 -3.65
N PRO A 64 15.12 -9.58 -3.47
CA PRO A 64 16.49 -9.81 -2.96
C PRO A 64 16.52 -10.23 -1.50
N GLU A 65 15.52 -9.88 -0.70
CA GLU A 65 15.41 -10.10 0.72
C GLU A 65 14.13 -10.88 1.05
N PRO A 66 14.14 -12.22 0.84
CA PRO A 66 12.97 -13.07 1.08
C PRO A 66 12.68 -13.20 2.58
N ALA A 67 11.49 -13.70 2.90
CA ALA A 67 11.15 -14.04 4.27
C ALA A 67 11.86 -15.31 4.73
N ASP A 68 12.20 -15.36 6.01
CA ASP A 68 12.60 -16.58 6.68
C ASP A 68 11.37 -17.42 7.04
N HIS A 69 11.31 -18.65 6.56
CA HIS A 69 10.29 -19.61 6.98
C HIS A 69 10.91 -20.98 7.16
N TYR A 70 10.77 -21.56 8.34
CA TYR A 70 11.25 -22.92 8.62
C TYR A 70 10.43 -23.59 9.73
N MET A 71 10.41 -24.93 9.69
CA MET A 71 9.76 -25.72 10.74
C MET A 71 10.61 -25.71 12.01
N THR A 72 10.05 -25.30 13.13
CA THR A 72 10.69 -25.36 14.46
C THR A 72 10.39 -26.65 15.19
N MET A 73 9.35 -27.40 14.75
CA MET A 73 9.00 -28.72 15.25
C MET A 73 8.30 -29.53 14.16
N LEU A 74 8.66 -30.80 14.03
CA LEU A 74 8.00 -31.77 13.17
C LEU A 74 7.16 -32.74 13.99
N THR A 75 6.21 -33.42 13.34
CA THR A 75 5.29 -34.36 13.99
C THR A 75 5.93 -35.67 14.45
N ASP A 76 7.21 -35.91 14.16
CA ASP A 76 8.01 -37.04 14.63
C ASP A 76 8.57 -36.84 16.05
N VAL A 77 8.48 -35.62 16.60
CA VAL A 77 8.94 -35.28 17.96
C VAL A 77 7.88 -35.70 18.98
N ASP A 78 8.24 -36.55 19.93
CA ASP A 78 7.39 -36.87 21.08
C ASP A 78 7.51 -35.76 22.14
N VAL A 79 6.42 -35.08 22.38
CA VAL A 79 6.31 -34.01 23.41
C VAL A 79 5.69 -34.49 24.71
N GLY A 80 5.57 -35.83 24.91
CA GLY A 80 5.00 -36.41 26.12
C GLY A 80 3.48 -36.29 26.22
N SER A 81 2.77 -36.04 25.12
CA SER A 81 1.31 -35.84 25.03
C SER A 81 0.55 -37.03 24.48
N GLY A 82 1.08 -38.25 24.62
CA GLY A 82 0.49 -39.50 24.14
C GLY A 82 0.52 -39.57 22.60
N SER A 83 -0.66 -39.78 21.99
CA SER A 83 -0.76 -39.87 20.51
C SER A 83 -0.86 -38.53 19.80
N VAL A 84 -0.95 -37.41 20.53
CA VAL A 84 -1.00 -36.06 19.91
C VAL A 84 0.39 -35.64 19.44
N ARG A 85 0.46 -35.10 18.24
CA ARG A 85 1.70 -34.55 17.63
C ARG A 85 1.45 -33.14 17.14
N PHE A 86 2.48 -32.31 17.18
CA PHE A 86 2.42 -30.91 16.74
C PHE A 86 3.47 -30.67 15.66
N ALA A 87 3.11 -29.84 14.68
CA ALA A 87 4.05 -29.15 13.82
C ALA A 87 4.04 -27.67 14.18
N LYS A 88 5.22 -27.04 14.16
CA LYS A 88 5.38 -25.59 14.41
C LYS A 88 6.35 -25.02 13.42
N ASP A 89 6.12 -23.81 13.04
CA ASP A 89 6.98 -23.04 12.16
C ASP A 89 7.34 -21.68 12.75
N TYR A 90 8.35 -21.07 12.15
CA TYR A 90 8.76 -19.69 12.34
C TYR A 90 8.59 -18.97 11.01
N VAL A 91 8.11 -17.74 11.06
CA VAL A 91 8.11 -16.82 9.94
C VAL A 91 8.64 -15.46 10.39
N GLY A 92 9.52 -14.85 9.59
CA GLY A 92 10.06 -13.52 9.83
C GLY A 92 10.42 -12.84 8.52
N ALA A 93 10.23 -11.53 8.41
CA ALA A 93 10.57 -10.76 7.22
C ALA A 93 10.88 -9.32 7.60
N ASP A 94 11.83 -8.71 6.88
CA ASP A 94 11.82 -7.27 6.67
C ASP A 94 10.78 -6.98 5.58
N TYR A 95 9.62 -6.48 5.97
CA TYR A 95 8.50 -6.31 5.05
C TYR A 95 8.55 -4.99 4.28
N HIS A 96 9.36 -4.01 4.68
CA HIS A 96 9.60 -2.76 3.95
C HIS A 96 10.60 -2.92 2.80
N ASN A 97 10.56 -4.05 2.13
CA ASN A 97 11.43 -4.35 1.00
C ASN A 97 10.64 -4.56 -0.30
N GLU A 98 11.35 -4.91 -1.36
CA GLU A 98 10.75 -5.21 -2.65
C GLU A 98 9.95 -6.54 -2.60
N GLY A 99 8.65 -6.47 -2.88
CA GLY A 99 7.82 -7.64 -3.17
C GLY A 99 6.99 -8.23 -2.03
N HIS A 100 7.15 -7.80 -0.77
CA HIS A 100 6.25 -8.20 0.29
C HIS A 100 5.05 -7.24 0.38
N SER A 101 3.82 -7.78 0.35
CA SER A 101 2.62 -6.96 0.56
C SER A 101 2.58 -6.44 1.99
N HIS A 102 2.61 -5.12 2.16
CA HIS A 102 2.64 -4.48 3.47
C HIS A 102 1.91 -3.14 3.47
N ILE A 103 1.73 -2.59 4.66
CA ILE A 103 1.21 -1.24 4.89
C ILE A 103 2.21 -0.43 5.71
N ASP A 104 2.44 0.80 5.29
CA ASP A 104 3.30 1.76 5.96
C ASP A 104 2.56 2.60 6.99
N ALA A 105 3.21 2.78 8.13
CA ALA A 105 2.80 3.75 9.13
C ALA A 105 3.51 5.10 8.93
N PHE A 106 3.05 6.16 9.61
CA PHE A 106 3.63 7.50 9.45
C PHE A 106 5.07 7.59 9.95
N SER A 107 5.47 6.71 10.86
CA SER A 107 6.84 6.59 11.36
C SER A 107 7.80 5.89 10.40
N HIS A 108 7.32 5.47 9.22
CA HIS A 108 8.20 4.87 8.20
C HIS A 108 9.01 5.91 7.43
N VAL A 109 8.43 7.09 7.15
CA VAL A 109 9.06 8.10 6.28
C VAL A 109 9.26 9.42 7.00
N ALA A 110 10.53 9.79 7.21
CA ALA A 110 10.93 11.12 7.63
C ALA A 110 11.38 11.96 6.42
N PHE A 111 11.07 13.25 6.46
CA PHE A 111 11.57 14.22 5.49
C PHE A 111 11.95 15.52 6.21
N ASP A 112 13.14 16.07 5.87
CA ASP A 112 13.71 17.24 6.53
C ASP A 112 13.73 17.13 8.07
N GLY A 113 14.02 15.92 8.61
CA GLY A 113 14.16 15.67 10.06
C GLY A 113 12.85 15.49 10.80
N LEU A 114 11.70 15.40 10.11
CA LEU A 114 10.39 15.26 10.70
C LEU A 114 9.60 14.12 10.05
N PHE A 115 8.72 13.49 10.83
CA PHE A 115 7.62 12.66 10.36
C PHE A 115 6.33 13.49 10.22
N TYR A 116 5.26 12.85 9.76
CA TYR A 116 3.94 13.47 9.59
C TYR A 116 3.53 14.30 10.81
N ASP A 117 2.91 15.45 10.54
CA ASP A 117 2.41 16.42 11.54
C ASP A 117 3.51 16.91 12.51
N GLY A 118 4.75 17.04 12.01
CA GLY A 118 5.88 17.65 12.72
C GLY A 118 6.47 16.81 13.85
N LYS A 119 6.24 15.50 13.88
CA LYS A 119 6.89 14.64 14.87
C LYS A 119 8.39 14.53 14.54
N PRO A 120 9.30 14.67 15.53
CA PRO A 120 10.72 14.63 15.25
C PRO A 120 11.17 13.22 14.83
N GLU A 121 12.13 13.12 13.89
CA GLU A 121 12.68 11.83 13.45
C GLU A 121 13.30 11.01 14.58
N GLY A 122 13.84 11.68 15.62
CA GLY A 122 14.34 11.03 16.82
C GLY A 122 13.27 10.30 17.66
N SER A 123 11.98 10.40 17.30
CA SER A 123 10.92 9.59 17.90
C SER A 123 10.96 8.12 17.48
N VAL A 124 11.72 7.77 16.44
CA VAL A 124 12.02 6.37 16.06
C VAL A 124 13.40 5.99 16.60
N THR A 125 13.45 4.94 17.38
CA THR A 125 14.66 4.43 18.05
C THR A 125 14.78 2.93 17.86
N ALA A 126 15.85 2.32 18.35
CA ALA A 126 16.00 0.85 18.38
C ALA A 126 14.86 0.13 19.14
N LYS A 127 14.04 0.86 19.89
CA LYS A 127 12.86 0.33 20.60
C LYS A 127 11.56 0.51 19.80
N GLY A 128 11.63 1.02 18.58
CA GLY A 128 10.50 1.34 17.71
C GLY A 128 10.07 2.81 17.80
N ALA A 129 8.92 3.13 17.24
CA ALA A 129 8.37 4.47 17.10
C ALA A 129 7.56 4.90 18.33
N ASP A 130 7.83 6.10 18.85
CA ASP A 130 7.05 6.70 19.92
C ASP A 130 5.82 7.46 19.41
N ALA A 131 5.77 7.74 18.10
CA ALA A 131 4.64 8.41 17.43
C ALA A 131 4.49 7.89 15.99
N GLY A 132 3.25 7.91 15.49
CA GLY A 132 2.95 7.55 14.10
C GLY A 132 3.09 6.06 13.78
N ASP A 133 2.99 5.19 14.78
CA ASP A 133 3.08 3.74 14.65
C ASP A 133 1.81 3.11 14.04
N ILE A 134 1.94 1.84 13.62
CA ILE A 134 0.85 1.10 12.96
C ILE A 134 -0.36 0.80 13.88
N GLU A 135 -0.22 0.92 15.19
CA GLU A 135 -1.30 0.68 16.17
C GLU A 135 -2.52 1.62 15.96
N VAL A 136 -2.39 2.71 15.21
CA VAL A 136 -3.54 3.51 14.79
C VAL A 136 -4.58 2.67 14.03
N LEU A 137 -4.14 1.62 13.33
CA LEU A 137 -4.97 0.68 12.57
C LEU A 137 -5.34 -0.59 13.34
N ARG A 138 -5.16 -0.64 14.66
CA ARG A 138 -5.44 -1.83 15.49
C ARG A 138 -6.87 -2.39 15.38
N ASN A 139 -7.82 -1.57 14.96
CA ASN A 139 -9.22 -1.98 14.75
C ASN A 139 -9.50 -2.41 13.31
N GLY A 140 -8.46 -2.55 12.48
CA GLY A 140 -8.56 -2.85 11.06
C GLY A 140 -8.83 -1.61 10.20
N LEU A 141 -8.67 -1.81 8.91
CA LEU A 141 -8.97 -0.87 7.84
C LEU A 141 -10.13 -1.45 7.02
N VAL A 142 -11.29 -0.80 7.08
CA VAL A 142 -12.53 -1.25 6.41
C VAL A 142 -13.14 -0.07 5.68
N GLY A 143 -13.31 -0.19 4.37
CA GLY A 143 -13.85 0.90 3.57
C GLY A 143 -14.14 0.49 2.13
N ARG A 144 -14.56 1.47 1.34
CA ARG A 144 -14.67 1.32 -0.10
C ARG A 144 -13.27 1.39 -0.70
N ALA A 145 -12.86 0.37 -1.46
CA ALA A 145 -11.74 0.47 -2.37
C ALA A 145 -12.22 0.80 -3.77
N VAL A 146 -11.44 1.61 -4.46
CA VAL A 146 -11.57 1.89 -5.91
C VAL A 146 -10.28 1.42 -6.57
N LEU A 147 -10.37 0.47 -7.50
CA LEU A 147 -9.25 -0.03 -8.29
C LEU A 147 -9.21 0.67 -9.64
N LEU A 148 -8.15 1.41 -9.90
CA LEU A 148 -7.86 2.02 -11.20
C LEU A 148 -6.86 1.15 -11.98
N ASP A 149 -7.32 0.52 -13.04
CA ASP A 149 -6.52 -0.32 -13.94
C ASP A 149 -5.90 0.56 -15.05
N VAL A 150 -4.70 1.08 -14.78
CA VAL A 150 -4.01 1.99 -15.71
C VAL A 150 -3.61 1.30 -17.01
N PRO A 151 -3.03 0.07 -17.03
CA PRO A 151 -2.77 -0.66 -18.26
C PRO A 151 -4.01 -0.79 -19.15
N ARG A 152 -5.15 -1.15 -18.58
CA ARG A 152 -6.42 -1.24 -19.31
C ARG A 152 -6.80 0.09 -19.96
N ALA A 153 -6.69 1.19 -19.21
CA ALA A 153 -7.01 2.53 -19.71
C ALA A 153 -6.07 2.98 -20.84
N ARG A 154 -4.79 2.60 -20.77
CA ARG A 154 -3.77 2.86 -21.80
C ARG A 154 -3.84 1.89 -22.99
N GLY A 155 -4.60 0.78 -22.90
CA GLY A 155 -4.66 -0.27 -23.92
C GLY A 155 -3.36 -1.09 -24.01
N VAL A 156 -2.63 -1.24 -22.90
CA VAL A 156 -1.39 -2.01 -22.78
C VAL A 156 -1.55 -3.15 -21.77
N ARG A 157 -0.59 -4.07 -21.74
CA ARG A 157 -0.63 -5.21 -20.80
C ARG A 157 -0.20 -4.83 -19.40
N TRP A 158 0.78 -3.94 -19.30
CA TRP A 158 1.35 -3.35 -18.08
C TRP A 158 1.94 -1.98 -18.41
N VAL A 159 2.23 -1.19 -17.40
CA VAL A 159 3.07 0.00 -17.49
C VAL A 159 4.52 -0.45 -17.39
N GLU A 160 5.37 -0.05 -18.33
CA GLU A 160 6.77 -0.51 -18.34
C GLU A 160 7.55 0.06 -17.14
N PRO A 161 8.51 -0.70 -16.59
CA PRO A 161 9.39 -0.21 -15.54
C PRO A 161 10.08 1.09 -15.94
N GLY A 162 10.06 2.08 -15.04
CA GLY A 162 10.58 3.43 -15.28
C GLY A 162 9.54 4.42 -15.83
N GLU A 163 8.38 3.95 -16.28
CA GLU A 163 7.32 4.85 -16.72
C GLU A 163 6.51 5.43 -15.55
N HIS A 164 6.15 6.69 -15.72
CA HIS A 164 5.26 7.39 -14.80
C HIS A 164 3.78 7.21 -15.14
N ILE A 165 2.98 7.16 -14.09
CA ILE A 165 1.52 7.32 -14.13
C ILE A 165 1.20 8.74 -13.71
N PHE A 166 0.51 9.48 -14.58
CA PHE A 166 0.11 10.86 -14.35
C PHE A 166 -1.37 10.95 -13.95
N ARG A 167 -1.80 12.14 -13.52
CA ARG A 167 -3.20 12.44 -13.20
C ARG A 167 -4.14 12.05 -14.36
N GLU A 168 -3.75 12.34 -15.57
CA GLU A 168 -4.53 12.08 -16.79
C GLU A 168 -4.82 10.59 -16.98
N ASP A 169 -3.87 9.72 -16.59
CA ASP A 169 -4.03 8.27 -16.60
C ASP A 169 -5.07 7.81 -15.58
N LEU A 170 -5.00 8.37 -14.35
CA LEU A 170 -5.95 8.06 -13.29
C LEU A 170 -7.37 8.49 -13.70
N GLU A 171 -7.52 9.69 -14.24
CA GLU A 171 -8.81 10.20 -14.74
C GLU A 171 -9.29 9.42 -15.97
N ALA A 172 -8.39 8.93 -16.83
CA ALA A 172 -8.73 8.07 -17.95
C ALA A 172 -9.24 6.70 -17.47
N ALA A 173 -8.60 6.12 -16.45
CA ALA A 173 -9.03 4.89 -15.82
C ALA A 173 -10.41 5.05 -15.14
N GLU A 174 -10.64 6.14 -14.39
CA GLU A 174 -11.97 6.46 -13.83
C GLU A 174 -13.05 6.47 -14.89
N ARG A 175 -12.80 7.15 -16.03
CA ARG A 175 -13.76 7.23 -17.15
C ARG A 175 -14.00 5.88 -17.82
N ALA A 176 -12.93 5.14 -18.11
CA ALA A 176 -13.02 3.86 -18.80
C ALA A 176 -13.73 2.79 -17.95
N GLN A 177 -13.61 2.88 -16.66
CA GLN A 177 -14.17 1.94 -15.69
C GLN A 177 -15.53 2.39 -15.11
N GLY A 178 -15.98 3.61 -15.41
CA GLY A 178 -17.24 4.16 -14.89
C GLY A 178 -17.25 4.34 -13.37
N VAL A 179 -16.09 4.54 -12.75
CA VAL A 179 -15.92 4.72 -11.31
C VAL A 179 -15.25 6.05 -11.02
N ARG A 180 -15.43 6.59 -9.83
CA ARG A 180 -14.75 7.80 -9.38
C ARG A 180 -14.28 7.62 -7.94
N ALA A 181 -13.00 7.85 -7.70
CA ALA A 181 -12.43 7.94 -6.37
C ALA A 181 -12.88 9.22 -5.65
N GLY A 182 -13.09 9.14 -4.35
CA GLY A 182 -13.59 10.26 -3.55
C GLY A 182 -13.21 10.18 -2.08
N PRO A 183 -13.76 11.08 -1.26
CA PRO A 183 -13.35 11.23 0.13
C PRO A 183 -13.47 9.94 0.95
N GLY A 184 -12.37 9.54 1.58
CA GLY A 184 -12.30 8.39 2.45
C GLY A 184 -12.12 7.05 1.73
N ASP A 185 -11.96 7.06 0.41
CA ASP A 185 -11.68 5.84 -0.36
C ASP A 185 -10.26 5.31 -0.12
N ILE A 186 -10.13 4.01 -0.27
CA ILE A 186 -8.88 3.30 -0.42
C ILE A 186 -8.64 3.21 -1.93
N LEU A 187 -7.71 4.01 -2.45
CA LEU A 187 -7.40 4.07 -3.86
C LEU A 187 -6.31 3.05 -4.20
N LEU A 188 -6.61 2.12 -5.08
CA LEU A 188 -5.71 1.08 -5.54
C LEU A 188 -5.35 1.33 -7.01
N ILE A 189 -4.04 1.35 -7.31
CA ILE A 189 -3.52 1.63 -8.65
C ILE A 189 -2.81 0.37 -9.17
N ARG A 190 -3.38 -0.24 -10.22
CA ARG A 190 -2.74 -1.35 -10.91
C ARG A 190 -1.78 -0.81 -11.97
N THR A 191 -0.54 -1.28 -11.92
CA THR A 191 0.48 -1.07 -12.96
C THR A 191 0.62 -2.29 -13.88
N GLY A 192 0.18 -3.47 -13.44
CA GLY A 192 0.38 -4.76 -14.10
C GLY A 192 1.74 -5.38 -13.79
N HIS A 193 2.37 -4.98 -12.71
CA HIS A 193 3.68 -5.46 -12.26
C HIS A 193 3.73 -6.98 -12.12
N ALA A 194 2.80 -7.57 -11.37
CA ALA A 194 2.75 -9.01 -11.15
C ALA A 194 2.54 -9.78 -12.46
N ARG A 195 1.73 -9.26 -13.37
CA ARG A 195 1.54 -9.84 -14.70
C ARG A 195 2.83 -9.85 -15.51
N ARG A 196 3.55 -8.72 -15.52
CA ARG A 196 4.83 -8.62 -16.21
C ARG A 196 5.85 -9.63 -15.67
N LEU A 197 5.95 -9.78 -14.35
CA LEU A 197 6.81 -10.77 -13.70
C LEU A 197 6.45 -12.21 -14.07
N SER A 198 5.16 -12.51 -14.25
CA SER A 198 4.72 -13.86 -14.63
C SER A 198 4.96 -14.20 -16.10
N GLU A 199 5.12 -13.21 -16.97
CA GLU A 199 5.22 -13.39 -18.42
C GLU A 199 6.60 -13.14 -18.99
N LEU A 200 7.46 -12.38 -18.29
CA LEU A 200 8.81 -12.04 -18.70
C LEU A 200 9.82 -12.40 -17.62
N GLU A 201 11.10 -12.40 -17.99
CA GLU A 201 12.18 -12.62 -17.04
C GLU A 201 12.17 -11.57 -15.92
N PRO A 202 12.43 -11.98 -14.67
CA PRO A 202 12.56 -11.06 -13.56
C PRO A 202 13.71 -10.05 -13.77
N TRP A 203 13.52 -8.84 -13.22
CA TRP A 203 14.54 -7.81 -13.22
C TRP A 203 14.71 -7.23 -11.81
N ASP A 204 15.77 -6.45 -11.58
CA ASP A 204 15.95 -5.75 -10.32
C ASP A 204 14.92 -4.59 -10.21
N THR A 205 13.90 -4.80 -9.39
CA THR A 205 12.80 -3.84 -9.21
C THR A 205 13.24 -2.58 -8.46
N ARG A 206 14.41 -2.60 -7.82
CA ARG A 206 15.01 -1.41 -7.19
C ARG A 206 15.56 -0.45 -8.24
N GLU A 207 16.03 -0.98 -9.38
CA GLU A 207 16.58 -0.17 -10.47
C GLU A 207 15.48 0.47 -11.34
N ALA A 208 14.41 -0.29 -11.61
CA ALA A 208 13.33 0.19 -12.45
C ALA A 208 11.97 -0.38 -12.03
N LYS A 209 11.00 0.49 -11.81
CA LYS A 209 9.58 0.14 -11.61
C LYS A 209 8.67 1.26 -12.08
N ALA A 210 7.47 0.90 -12.52
CA ALA A 210 6.42 1.85 -12.82
C ALA A 210 5.82 2.39 -11.50
N GLY A 211 5.37 3.62 -11.51
CA GLY A 211 4.73 4.22 -10.36
C GLY A 211 4.14 5.60 -10.66
N LEU A 212 3.64 6.25 -9.64
CA LEU A 212 3.00 7.55 -9.76
C LEU A 212 4.05 8.66 -9.97
N HIS A 213 3.74 9.62 -10.83
CA HIS A 213 4.48 10.89 -10.90
C HIS A 213 4.12 11.76 -9.69
N PRO A 214 5.06 12.50 -9.06
CA PRO A 214 4.79 13.31 -7.86
C PRO A 214 3.59 14.25 -7.97
N THR A 215 3.31 14.80 -9.16
CA THR A 215 2.16 15.69 -9.39
C THR A 215 0.81 15.04 -9.15
N THR A 216 0.72 13.69 -9.11
CA THR A 216 -0.51 12.97 -8.76
C THR A 216 -0.94 13.21 -7.31
N ALA A 217 -0.04 13.70 -6.45
CA ALA A 217 -0.38 14.10 -5.10
C ALA A 217 -1.51 15.16 -5.04
N LEU A 218 -1.59 16.03 -6.05
CA LEU A 218 -2.70 16.99 -6.18
C LEU A 218 -4.05 16.28 -6.39
N PHE A 219 -4.07 15.21 -7.20
CA PHE A 219 -5.26 14.39 -7.38
C PHE A 219 -5.64 13.68 -6.07
N LEU A 220 -4.68 13.10 -5.35
CA LEU A 220 -4.94 12.44 -4.06
C LEU A 220 -5.52 13.42 -3.03
N ALA A 221 -4.97 14.63 -2.94
CA ALA A 221 -5.45 15.69 -2.03
C ALA A 221 -6.85 16.18 -2.41
N GLU A 222 -7.10 16.46 -3.70
CA GLU A 222 -8.42 16.89 -4.20
C GLU A 222 -9.52 15.84 -3.99
N ARG A 223 -9.16 14.56 -4.09
CA ARG A 223 -10.08 13.43 -3.88
C ARG A 223 -10.22 13.04 -2.42
N GLU A 224 -9.45 13.64 -1.52
CA GLU A 224 -9.43 13.31 -0.07
C GLU A 224 -9.27 11.80 0.18
N ILE A 225 -8.30 11.18 -0.53
CA ILE A 225 -8.00 9.76 -0.41
C ILE A 225 -7.52 9.43 1.01
N ALA A 226 -8.04 8.35 1.58
CA ALA A 226 -7.67 7.92 2.93
C ALA A 226 -6.44 7.01 2.96
N VAL A 227 -6.31 6.13 1.98
CA VAL A 227 -5.20 5.17 1.83
C VAL A 227 -4.90 5.01 0.34
N LEU A 228 -3.65 4.91 -0.01
CA LEU A 228 -3.18 4.64 -1.38
C LEU A 228 -2.50 3.27 -1.43
N GLY A 229 -2.73 2.50 -2.49
CA GLY A 229 -2.06 1.22 -2.70
C GLY A 229 -1.72 0.95 -4.16
N SER A 230 -0.70 0.14 -4.38
CA SER A 230 -0.28 -0.29 -5.71
C SER A 230 0.26 -1.73 -5.70
N ASP A 231 0.37 -2.31 -6.88
CA ASP A 231 1.09 -3.57 -7.12
C ASP A 231 2.62 -3.38 -7.25
N THR A 232 3.11 -2.13 -7.06
CA THR A 232 4.50 -1.74 -6.80
C THR A 232 4.59 -1.01 -5.45
N ASN A 233 5.67 -0.28 -5.18
CA ASN A 233 5.78 0.59 -3.99
C ASN A 233 5.26 2.01 -4.22
N ASN A 234 4.32 2.20 -5.14
CA ASN A 234 3.74 3.49 -5.53
C ASN A 234 4.70 4.47 -6.23
N ASP A 235 6.00 4.46 -5.95
CA ASP A 235 6.99 5.33 -6.59
C ASP A 235 7.50 4.77 -7.90
N THR A 236 7.83 5.65 -8.84
CA THR A 236 8.57 5.28 -10.05
C THR A 236 10.06 5.18 -9.74
N ALA A 237 10.73 4.14 -10.18
CA ALA A 237 12.19 4.03 -10.16
C ALA A 237 12.74 3.95 -11.60
N PRO A 238 13.85 4.67 -11.91
CA PRO A 238 14.49 5.66 -11.06
C PRO A 238 13.62 6.90 -10.85
N SER A 239 13.75 7.55 -9.70
CA SER A 239 13.05 8.81 -9.43
C SER A 239 13.53 9.93 -10.38
N THR A 240 12.59 10.71 -10.89
CA THR A 240 12.86 11.91 -11.67
C THR A 240 12.80 13.20 -10.84
N THR A 241 12.75 13.07 -9.51
CA THR A 241 12.72 14.19 -8.56
C THR A 241 14.12 14.39 -7.98
N GLU A 242 14.69 15.57 -8.18
CA GLU A 242 16.03 15.91 -7.74
C GLU A 242 16.21 15.73 -6.23
N GLY A 243 17.13 14.84 -5.83
CA GLY A 243 17.49 14.59 -4.45
C GLY A 243 16.45 13.82 -3.63
N VAL A 244 15.40 13.28 -4.25
CA VAL A 244 14.35 12.50 -3.56
C VAL A 244 14.11 11.18 -4.28
N ALA A 245 14.47 10.07 -3.64
CA ALA A 245 14.33 8.74 -4.23
C ALA A 245 12.89 8.23 -4.24
N PHE A 246 12.10 8.56 -3.19
CA PHE A 246 10.73 8.10 -2.99
C PHE A 246 9.77 9.27 -2.81
N PRO A 247 9.50 10.06 -3.89
CA PRO A 247 8.68 11.27 -3.78
C PRO A 247 7.22 11.01 -3.39
N ILE A 248 6.62 9.88 -3.82
CA ILE A 248 5.24 9.54 -3.45
C ILE A 248 5.15 9.17 -1.97
N HIS A 249 6.12 8.43 -1.43
CA HIS A 249 6.19 8.15 0.01
C HIS A 249 6.22 9.45 0.82
N VAL A 250 7.06 10.41 0.42
CA VAL A 250 7.11 11.72 1.10
C VAL A 250 5.78 12.46 0.99
N LEU A 251 5.19 12.53 -0.20
CA LEU A 251 3.94 13.27 -0.42
C LEU A 251 2.75 12.60 0.29
N ALA A 252 2.63 11.28 0.21
CA ALA A 252 1.53 10.54 0.84
C ALA A 252 1.70 10.48 2.36
N ILE A 253 2.79 9.89 2.85
CA ILE A 253 2.98 9.60 4.27
C ILE A 253 3.28 10.89 5.04
N TYR A 254 4.36 11.59 4.66
CA TYR A 254 4.83 12.76 5.39
C TYR A 254 3.93 14.00 5.23
N ALA A 255 3.50 14.33 4.00
CA ALA A 255 2.73 15.55 3.80
C ALA A 255 1.24 15.38 4.08
N MET A 256 0.64 14.28 3.61
CA MET A 256 -0.82 14.09 3.65
C MET A 256 -1.29 13.10 4.73
N GLY A 257 -0.40 12.40 5.44
CA GLY A 257 -0.80 11.37 6.41
C GLY A 257 -1.68 10.28 5.77
N ILE A 258 -1.35 9.89 4.55
CA ILE A 258 -1.96 8.77 3.82
C ILE A 258 -1.07 7.55 4.05
N HIS A 259 -1.62 6.46 4.58
CA HIS A 259 -0.91 5.18 4.64
C HIS A 259 -0.73 4.60 3.24
N LEU A 260 0.44 4.02 2.96
CA LEU A 260 0.69 3.30 1.71
C LEU A 260 0.49 1.80 1.88
N LEU A 261 -0.05 1.17 0.84
CA LEU A 261 -0.12 -0.27 0.66
C LEU A 261 0.77 -0.61 -0.54
N ASP A 262 1.85 -1.33 -0.28
CA ASP A 262 2.86 -1.64 -1.26
C ASP A 262 2.82 -3.12 -1.68
N TYR A 263 3.22 -3.39 -2.92
CA TYR A 263 3.34 -4.73 -3.51
C TYR A 263 2.09 -5.59 -3.38
N LEU A 264 0.92 -4.98 -3.61
CA LEU A 264 -0.34 -5.71 -3.69
C LEU A 264 -0.40 -6.58 -4.97
N GLN A 265 -1.35 -7.50 -5.01
CA GLN A 265 -1.63 -8.36 -6.15
C GLN A 265 -3.04 -8.09 -6.67
N PHE A 266 -3.17 -7.74 -7.95
CA PHE A 266 -4.46 -7.40 -8.54
C PHE A 266 -4.90 -8.31 -9.67
N GLU A 267 -4.06 -9.28 -10.08
CA GLU A 267 -4.38 -10.13 -11.23
C GLU A 267 -5.60 -11.04 -11.00
N ASP A 268 -5.88 -11.39 -9.73
CA ASP A 268 -7.05 -12.19 -9.37
C ASP A 268 -8.33 -11.35 -9.19
N VAL A 269 -8.21 -10.07 -8.78
CA VAL A 269 -9.37 -9.21 -8.56
C VAL A 269 -9.85 -8.54 -9.85
N VAL A 270 -8.96 -8.26 -10.82
CA VAL A 270 -9.32 -7.63 -12.10
C VAL A 270 -10.41 -8.41 -12.84
N PRO A 271 -10.30 -9.74 -13.05
CA PRO A 271 -11.37 -10.51 -13.71
C PRO A 271 -12.70 -10.46 -12.95
N ARG A 272 -12.67 -10.31 -11.63
CA ARG A 272 -13.88 -10.17 -10.80
C ARG A 272 -14.53 -8.82 -10.97
N CYS A 273 -13.73 -7.75 -11.02
CA CYS A 273 -14.23 -6.41 -11.35
C CYS A 273 -14.88 -6.38 -12.74
N GLU A 274 -14.27 -7.01 -13.73
CA GLU A 274 -14.79 -7.13 -15.09
C GLU A 274 -16.12 -7.89 -15.13
N ALA A 275 -16.18 -9.07 -14.49
CA ALA A 275 -17.39 -9.87 -14.44
C ALA A 275 -18.54 -9.18 -13.70
N ALA A 276 -18.22 -8.42 -12.64
CA ALA A 276 -19.20 -7.64 -11.88
C ALA A 276 -19.57 -6.33 -12.56
N GLY A 277 -18.82 -5.89 -13.61
CA GLY A 277 -18.97 -4.56 -14.21
C GLY A 277 -18.74 -3.42 -13.22
N ARG A 278 -17.94 -3.65 -12.17
CA ARG A 278 -17.77 -2.74 -11.04
C ARG A 278 -16.33 -2.75 -10.55
N TRP A 279 -15.71 -1.58 -10.46
CA TRP A 279 -14.32 -1.39 -10.08
C TRP A 279 -14.17 -0.81 -8.66
N GLU A 280 -15.18 -1.05 -7.85
CA GLU A 280 -15.20 -0.75 -6.42
C GLU A 280 -15.72 -1.95 -5.65
N PHE A 281 -15.22 -2.15 -4.44
CA PHE A 281 -15.59 -3.26 -3.59
C PHE A 281 -15.39 -2.91 -2.12
N LEU A 282 -15.95 -3.72 -1.22
CA LEU A 282 -15.60 -3.63 0.19
C LEU A 282 -14.16 -4.13 0.39
N PHE A 283 -13.35 -3.27 0.94
CA PHE A 283 -11.97 -3.58 1.32
C PHE A 283 -11.88 -3.86 2.81
N PHE A 284 -11.18 -4.91 3.17
CA PHE A 284 -10.85 -5.26 4.53
C PHE A 284 -9.37 -5.60 4.66
N ALA A 285 -8.70 -5.01 5.65
CA ALA A 285 -7.34 -5.39 6.05
C ALA A 285 -7.19 -5.27 7.57
N ALA A 286 -6.44 -6.20 8.15
CA ALA A 286 -6.10 -6.20 9.57
C ALA A 286 -4.58 -6.30 9.73
N PRO A 287 -3.87 -5.17 9.80
CA PRO A 287 -2.45 -5.17 10.10
C PRO A 287 -2.15 -5.89 11.42
N LEU A 288 -1.00 -6.51 11.52
CA LEU A 288 -0.52 -7.08 12.77
C LEU A 288 -0.41 -5.98 13.84
N ARG A 289 -0.73 -6.33 15.07
CA ARG A 289 -0.63 -5.42 16.20
C ARG A 289 0.82 -5.30 16.70
N ILE A 290 1.64 -4.64 15.90
CA ILE A 290 3.05 -4.38 16.21
C ILE A 290 3.14 -3.04 16.95
N ILE A 291 3.17 -3.08 18.27
CA ILE A 291 3.31 -1.86 19.08
C ILE A 291 4.63 -1.18 18.70
N ARG A 292 4.56 0.13 18.38
CA ARG A 292 5.69 0.94 17.93
C ARG A 292 6.27 0.50 16.57
N GLY A 293 5.51 -0.29 15.79
CA GLY A 293 5.92 -0.73 14.45
C GLY A 293 5.77 0.37 13.42
N THR A 294 6.69 0.41 12.46
CA THR A 294 6.69 1.36 11.34
C THR A 294 5.75 0.95 10.20
N GLY A 295 5.15 -0.22 10.30
CA GLY A 295 4.22 -0.79 9.34
C GLY A 295 3.83 -2.20 9.74
N SER A 296 3.28 -2.97 8.80
CA SER A 296 2.91 -4.37 8.99
C SER A 296 2.82 -5.10 7.66
N PRO A 297 3.31 -6.35 7.55
CA PRO A 297 2.87 -7.23 6.48
C PRO A 297 1.37 -7.47 6.65
N LEU A 298 0.65 -7.68 5.56
CA LEU A 298 -0.79 -7.94 5.61
C LEU A 298 -1.29 -8.69 4.38
N ASN A 299 -2.47 -9.27 4.51
CA ASN A 299 -3.25 -9.82 3.41
C ASN A 299 -4.59 -9.07 3.31
N PRO A 300 -4.68 -8.00 2.50
CA PRO A 300 -5.95 -7.32 2.28
C PRO A 300 -6.90 -8.19 1.46
N ILE A 301 -8.21 -8.04 1.73
CA ILE A 301 -9.25 -8.81 1.06
C ILE A 301 -10.23 -7.86 0.37
N ALA A 302 -10.47 -8.11 -0.92
CA ALA A 302 -11.61 -7.55 -1.64
C ALA A 302 -12.84 -8.44 -1.41
N ILE A 303 -14.00 -7.83 -1.14
CA ILE A 303 -15.27 -8.53 -0.92
C ILE A 303 -16.33 -7.93 -1.84
N PHE A 304 -16.95 -8.79 -2.67
CA PHE A 304 -17.95 -8.40 -3.69
C PHE A 304 -19.39 -8.67 -3.27
#